data_92111f75c02d317ffc7502c7738d522e
#
_entry.id   92111f75c02d317ffc7502c7738d522e
#
_cell.length_a   1.000
_cell.length_b   1.000
_cell.length_c   1.000
_cell.angle_alpha   90.00
_cell.angle_beta   90.00
_cell.angle_gamma   90.00
#
_symmetry.space_group_name_H-M   'P 1'
#
loop_
_entity.id
_entity.type
_entity.pdbx_description
1 polymer ?
#
loop_
_entity_poly.entity_id
_entity_poly.type
_entity_poly.pdbx_seq_one_letter_code
_entity_poly.pdbx_strand_id
1 'polypeptide(L)'
;ALLDGSRATGVARERISTRTGEAGNEAIAVIAVAGRFPGASDVDAFWTNLCEGRESITRFGVDELDPSVPRAEREHPDYVRARGIIDGVEDFDAAFFGISPREAELTDPQQRIYLELCWECLERGGQVPDRHAVPVGVFAGMYNASYAQRHVAAHPERVEQLGAFQVMLANEKDYIATRVAHKLNLTGPAVSVHT
;
A
#
# COMPACT_ATOMS: atom_id res chain seq x y z
N ALA A 1 25.68 43.68 -35.01
CA ALA A 1 24.62 42.76 -35.46
C ALA A 1 24.38 41.73 -34.41
N LEU A 2 23.44 41.94 -33.53
CA LEU A 2 22.10 41.33 -33.56
C LEU A 2 22.09 39.82 -33.42
N LEU A 3 21.63 39.30 -32.32
CA LEU A 3 20.44 38.47 -32.25
C LEU A 3 19.97 38.29 -30.80
N ASP A 4 18.93 38.95 -30.52
CA ASP A 4 17.96 38.75 -29.47
C ASP A 4 17.14 37.48 -29.70
N GLY A 5 16.64 36.82 -28.69
CA GLY A 5 15.71 35.72 -28.86
C GLY A 5 15.50 34.81 -27.65
N SER A 6 15.48 35.32 -26.43
CA SER A 6 14.96 34.56 -25.30
C SER A 6 13.43 34.64 -25.25
N ARG A 7 12.73 33.61 -25.71
CA ARG A 7 11.31 33.38 -25.39
C ARG A 7 11.22 32.50 -24.17
N ALA A 8 11.06 33.13 -23.03
CA ALA A 8 10.58 32.42 -21.82
C ALA A 8 9.09 32.06 -22.03
N THR A 9 8.79 30.80 -22.19
CA THR A 9 7.43 30.27 -22.10
C THR A 9 7.01 30.33 -20.64
N GLY A 10 6.33 31.41 -20.27
CA GLY A 10 5.66 31.52 -18.98
C GLY A 10 4.51 30.50 -18.92
N VAL A 11 4.64 29.48 -18.09
CA VAL A 11 3.51 28.67 -17.67
C VAL A 11 2.61 29.57 -16.84
N ALA A 12 1.47 29.94 -17.40
CA ALA A 12 0.45 30.69 -16.69
C ALA A 12 -0.05 29.83 -15.53
N ARG A 13 0.31 30.20 -14.31
CA ARG A 13 -0.37 29.70 -13.10
C ARG A 13 -1.80 30.22 -13.13
N GLU A 14 -2.71 29.38 -13.53
CA GLU A 14 -4.14 29.61 -13.40
C GLU A 14 -4.45 29.78 -11.91
N ARG A 15 -4.84 31.00 -11.52
CA ARG A 15 -5.31 31.24 -10.17
C ARG A 15 -6.64 30.51 -10.02
N ILE A 16 -6.65 29.48 -9.21
CA ILE A 16 -7.90 28.86 -8.76
C ILE A 16 -8.70 29.96 -8.03
N SER A 17 -9.72 30.46 -8.70
CA SER A 17 -10.70 31.35 -8.10
C SER A 17 -11.49 30.59 -7.06
N THR A 18 -11.29 30.91 -5.79
CA THR A 18 -12.19 30.46 -4.71
C THR A 18 -13.54 31.10 -4.91
N ARG A 19 -14.43 30.45 -5.62
CA ARG A 19 -15.85 30.78 -5.57
C ARG A 19 -16.36 30.38 -4.18
N THR A 20 -16.67 31.37 -3.38
CA THR A 20 -17.57 31.23 -2.22
C THR A 20 -18.96 30.89 -2.76
N GLY A 21 -19.27 29.63 -2.93
CA GLY A 21 -20.56 29.13 -3.37
C GLY A 21 -21.23 28.40 -2.21
N GLU A 22 -22.51 28.58 -2.14
CA GLU A 22 -23.51 28.09 -1.21
C GLU A 22 -23.19 26.72 -0.55
N ALA A 23 -23.52 26.63 0.74
CA ALA A 23 -23.42 25.41 1.55
C ALA A 23 -24.12 24.22 0.86
N GLY A 24 -23.35 23.29 0.25
CA GLY A 24 -23.96 22.13 -0.38
C GLY A 24 -23.00 21.12 -1.05
N ASN A 25 -21.86 21.53 -1.56
CA ASN A 25 -20.93 20.61 -2.20
C ASN A 25 -19.49 21.14 -2.06
N GLU A 26 -18.85 20.85 -0.95
CA GLU A 26 -17.40 21.04 -0.86
C GLU A 26 -16.74 20.00 -1.77
N ALA A 27 -16.05 20.46 -2.80
CA ALA A 27 -15.31 19.60 -3.71
C ALA A 27 -14.14 18.96 -2.95
N ILE A 28 -14.00 17.64 -3.08
CA ILE A 28 -12.86 16.88 -2.54
C ILE A 28 -11.81 16.76 -3.63
N ALA A 29 -10.56 17.16 -3.32
CA ALA A 29 -9.43 17.03 -4.23
C ALA A 29 -8.61 15.78 -3.92
N VAL A 30 -8.31 14.98 -4.94
CA VAL A 30 -7.28 13.93 -4.86
C VAL A 30 -5.95 14.61 -5.17
N ILE A 31 -5.06 14.70 -4.19
CA ILE A 31 -3.78 15.43 -4.31
C ILE A 31 -2.59 14.51 -4.56
N ALA A 32 -2.68 13.23 -4.25
CA ALA A 32 -1.66 12.23 -4.53
C ALA A 32 -2.27 10.84 -4.63
N VAL A 33 -1.56 9.98 -5.32
CA VAL A 33 -1.85 8.53 -5.43
C VAL A 33 -0.54 7.78 -5.37
N ALA A 34 -0.50 6.69 -4.61
CA ALA A 34 0.59 5.72 -4.57
C ALA A 34 0.04 4.30 -4.69
N GLY A 35 0.81 3.37 -5.23
CA GLY A 35 0.36 1.99 -5.38
C GLY A 35 1.43 1.08 -5.95
N ARG A 36 1.33 -0.22 -5.63
CA ARG A 36 2.08 -1.31 -6.26
C ARG A 36 1.09 -2.27 -6.90
N PHE A 37 1.37 -2.68 -8.11
CA PHE A 37 0.46 -3.49 -8.91
C PHE A 37 1.20 -4.66 -9.56
N PRO A 38 0.52 -5.73 -9.96
CA PRO A 38 1.14 -6.78 -10.75
C PRO A 38 1.83 -6.21 -12.00
N GLY A 39 3.13 -6.47 -12.14
CA GLY A 39 3.94 -5.97 -13.25
C GLY A 39 4.19 -4.46 -13.25
N ALA A 40 3.90 -3.76 -12.14
CA ALA A 40 4.18 -2.33 -12.01
C ALA A 40 4.52 -1.95 -10.57
N SER A 41 5.69 -1.35 -10.37
CA SER A 41 6.19 -0.92 -9.06
C SER A 41 5.53 0.35 -8.53
N ASP A 42 4.87 1.11 -9.40
CA ASP A 42 4.23 2.39 -9.08
C ASP A 42 3.06 2.70 -10.02
N VAL A 43 2.40 3.82 -9.78
CA VAL A 43 1.22 4.27 -10.54
C VAL A 43 1.58 4.63 -11.99
N ASP A 44 2.76 5.17 -12.25
CA ASP A 44 3.17 5.61 -13.58
C ASP A 44 3.46 4.39 -14.48
N ALA A 45 4.15 3.39 -13.94
CA ALA A 45 4.36 2.10 -14.60
C ALA A 45 3.02 1.37 -14.84
N PHE A 46 2.12 1.41 -13.86
CA PHE A 46 0.78 0.83 -14.02
C PHE A 46 -0.01 1.52 -15.14
N TRP A 47 0.00 2.85 -15.19
CA TRP A 47 -0.64 3.60 -16.26
C TRP A 47 -0.05 3.27 -17.63
N THR A 48 1.26 3.17 -17.73
CA THR A 48 1.96 2.77 -18.95
C THR A 48 1.49 1.38 -19.42
N ASN A 49 1.45 0.40 -18.49
CA ASN A 49 0.97 -0.95 -18.80
C ASN A 49 -0.47 -0.96 -19.32
N LEU A 50 -1.35 -0.13 -18.75
CA LEU A 50 -2.73 0.02 -19.23
C LEU A 50 -2.79 0.60 -20.64
N CYS A 51 -2.02 1.65 -20.92
CA CYS A 51 -1.98 2.28 -22.25
C CYS A 51 -1.43 1.32 -23.32
N GLU A 52 -0.50 0.45 -22.95
CA GLU A 52 0.10 -0.54 -23.87
C GLU A 52 -0.71 -1.85 -23.95
N GLY A 53 -1.76 -2.00 -23.15
CA GLY A 53 -2.58 -3.21 -23.09
C GLY A 53 -1.81 -4.44 -22.58
N ARG A 54 -0.85 -4.24 -21.65
CA ARG A 54 -0.05 -5.33 -21.07
C ARG A 54 -0.88 -6.17 -20.13
N GLU A 55 -0.85 -7.49 -20.33
CA GLU A 55 -1.41 -8.46 -19.39
C GLU A 55 -0.39 -8.76 -18.29
N SER A 56 -0.75 -8.48 -17.03
CA SER A 56 0.13 -8.65 -15.86
C SER A 56 -0.31 -9.81 -14.96
N ILE A 57 -1.23 -10.65 -15.42
CA ILE A 57 -1.64 -11.84 -14.65
C ILE A 57 -0.63 -12.97 -14.89
N THR A 58 -0.07 -13.46 -13.79
CA THR A 58 0.85 -14.59 -13.81
C THR A 58 0.07 -15.90 -13.84
N ARG A 59 0.46 -16.82 -14.71
CA ARG A 59 -0.06 -18.19 -14.82
C ARG A 59 0.94 -19.16 -14.22
N PHE A 60 0.44 -20.12 -13.43
CA PHE A 60 1.24 -21.05 -12.66
C PHE A 60 1.10 -22.49 -13.19
N GLY A 61 2.19 -23.25 -13.15
CA GLY A 61 2.15 -24.68 -13.22
C GLY A 61 1.52 -25.30 -11.98
N VAL A 62 1.11 -26.56 -12.06
CA VAL A 62 0.48 -27.29 -10.91
C VAL A 62 1.41 -27.32 -9.69
N ASP A 63 2.71 -27.50 -9.93
CA ASP A 63 3.72 -27.64 -8.88
C ASP A 63 4.18 -26.29 -8.29
N GLU A 64 3.82 -25.18 -8.92
CA GLU A 64 4.09 -23.82 -8.42
C GLU A 64 2.98 -23.30 -7.49
N LEU A 65 1.87 -24.03 -7.40
CA LEU A 65 0.76 -23.66 -6.53
C LEU A 65 1.04 -24.06 -5.08
N ASP A 66 0.40 -23.35 -4.15
CA ASP A 66 0.51 -23.59 -2.72
C ASP A 66 0.26 -25.08 -2.41
N PRO A 67 1.22 -25.78 -1.78
CA PRO A 67 1.09 -27.20 -1.43
C PRO A 67 -0.08 -27.50 -0.49
N SER A 68 -0.59 -26.50 0.23
CA SER A 68 -1.76 -26.65 1.11
C SER A 68 -3.06 -26.91 0.33
N VAL A 69 -3.11 -26.55 -0.96
CA VAL A 69 -4.25 -26.86 -1.83
C VAL A 69 -4.13 -28.32 -2.28
N PRO A 70 -5.14 -29.18 -2.08
CA PRO A 70 -5.08 -30.58 -2.47
C PRO A 70 -4.73 -30.77 -3.95
N ARG A 71 -3.91 -31.75 -4.27
CA ARG A 71 -3.44 -31.99 -5.65
C ARG A 71 -4.60 -32.21 -6.64
N ALA A 72 -5.61 -32.95 -6.20
CA ALA A 72 -6.81 -33.22 -7.00
C ALA A 72 -7.55 -31.91 -7.39
N GLU A 73 -7.53 -30.91 -6.51
CA GLU A 73 -8.10 -29.60 -6.78
C GLU A 73 -7.22 -28.79 -7.74
N ARG A 74 -5.90 -28.76 -7.50
CA ARG A 74 -4.93 -28.07 -8.37
C ARG A 74 -4.91 -28.59 -9.80
N GLU A 75 -5.17 -29.89 -9.99
CA GLU A 75 -5.22 -30.57 -11.29
C GLU A 75 -6.61 -30.52 -11.95
N HIS A 76 -7.64 -30.03 -11.25
CA HIS A 76 -8.99 -29.97 -11.80
C HIS A 76 -9.02 -29.08 -13.05
N PRO A 77 -9.74 -29.46 -14.14
CA PRO A 77 -9.80 -28.69 -15.38
C PRO A 77 -10.31 -27.25 -15.21
N ASP A 78 -11.23 -27.04 -14.26
CA ASP A 78 -11.85 -25.75 -13.99
C ASP A 78 -11.06 -24.91 -12.98
N TYR A 79 -9.93 -25.42 -12.45
CA TYR A 79 -9.10 -24.66 -11.52
C TYR A 79 -8.28 -23.60 -12.26
N VAL A 80 -8.52 -22.36 -11.97
CA VAL A 80 -7.82 -21.23 -12.60
C VAL A 80 -6.48 -21.00 -11.91
N ARG A 81 -5.40 -21.46 -12.50
CA ARG A 81 -4.02 -21.30 -12.03
C ARG A 81 -3.43 -19.95 -12.46
N ALA A 82 -4.10 -18.86 -12.10
CA ALA A 82 -3.69 -17.53 -12.50
C ALA A 82 -4.04 -16.51 -11.42
N ARG A 83 -3.11 -15.59 -11.14
CA ARG A 83 -3.36 -14.44 -10.24
C ARG A 83 -2.35 -13.32 -10.50
N GLY A 84 -2.68 -12.12 -10.04
CA GLY A 84 -1.72 -11.03 -9.98
C GLY A 84 -0.69 -11.25 -8.88
N ILE A 85 0.58 -10.98 -9.16
CA ILE A 85 1.70 -11.03 -8.21
C ILE A 85 2.30 -9.64 -8.12
N ILE A 86 2.51 -9.17 -6.90
CA ILE A 86 3.27 -7.96 -6.60
C ILE A 86 4.70 -8.41 -6.26
N ASP A 87 5.68 -7.82 -6.93
CA ASP A 87 7.09 -8.10 -6.69
C ASP A 87 7.58 -7.43 -5.40
N GLY A 88 8.61 -8.01 -4.76
CA GLY A 88 9.27 -7.43 -3.59
C GLY A 88 8.38 -7.32 -2.34
N VAL A 89 7.41 -8.21 -2.17
CA VAL A 89 6.51 -8.19 -0.99
C VAL A 89 7.24 -8.50 0.32
N GLU A 90 8.40 -9.13 0.24
CA GLU A 90 9.31 -9.40 1.35
C GLU A 90 10.20 -8.21 1.71
N ASP A 91 10.43 -7.31 0.77
CA ASP A 91 11.26 -6.12 0.98
C ASP A 91 10.51 -5.11 1.85
N PHE A 92 11.16 -4.65 2.91
CA PHE A 92 10.60 -3.66 3.83
C PHE A 92 11.69 -2.97 4.62
N ASP A 93 11.74 -1.64 4.56
CA ASP A 93 12.67 -0.87 5.40
C ASP A 93 12.15 -0.71 6.83
N ALA A 94 12.30 -1.78 7.60
CA ALA A 94 11.86 -1.83 8.99
C ALA A 94 12.52 -0.75 9.86
N ALA A 95 13.81 -0.45 9.62
CA ALA A 95 14.57 0.53 10.38
C ALA A 95 14.02 1.94 10.17
N PHE A 96 13.65 2.28 8.95
CA PHE A 96 13.04 3.57 8.61
C PHE A 96 11.75 3.83 9.42
N PHE A 97 10.91 2.81 9.58
CA PHE A 97 9.66 2.91 10.35
C PHE A 97 9.82 2.64 11.86
N GLY A 98 11.05 2.48 12.34
CA GLY A 98 11.31 2.15 13.75
C GLY A 98 10.65 0.83 14.17
N ILE A 99 10.67 -0.16 13.28
CA ILE A 99 10.19 -1.52 13.49
C ILE A 99 11.40 -2.44 13.64
N SER A 100 11.41 -3.29 14.66
CA SER A 100 12.49 -4.24 14.82
C SER A 100 12.47 -5.29 13.71
N PRO A 101 13.63 -5.88 13.30
CA PRO A 101 13.65 -6.94 12.31
C PRO A 101 12.74 -8.13 12.68
N ARG A 102 12.68 -8.49 13.95
CA ARG A 102 11.81 -9.57 14.46
C ARG A 102 10.32 -9.24 14.29
N GLU A 103 9.92 -8.01 14.59
CA GLU A 103 8.55 -7.56 14.38
C GLU A 103 8.22 -7.54 12.88
N ALA A 104 9.13 -7.06 12.05
CA ALA A 104 8.94 -6.99 10.60
C ALA A 104 8.73 -8.39 9.98
N GLU A 105 9.52 -9.39 10.40
CA GLU A 105 9.37 -10.78 9.94
C GLU A 105 7.98 -11.37 10.27
N LEU A 106 7.42 -11.01 11.42
CA LEU A 106 6.13 -11.52 11.90
C LEU A 106 4.95 -10.64 11.50
N THR A 107 5.19 -9.51 10.83
CA THR A 107 4.14 -8.60 10.35
C THR A 107 3.64 -9.04 8.97
N ASP A 108 2.32 -9.11 8.81
CA ASP A 108 1.69 -9.41 7.52
C ASP A 108 2.20 -8.45 6.44
N PRO A 109 2.66 -8.94 5.28
CA PRO A 109 3.14 -8.12 4.17
C PRO A 109 2.16 -7.02 3.74
N GLN A 110 0.85 -7.25 3.82
CA GLN A 110 -0.15 -6.24 3.51
C GLN A 110 -0.01 -5.00 4.41
N GLN A 111 0.25 -5.19 5.71
CA GLN A 111 0.45 -4.08 6.64
C GLN A 111 1.76 -3.33 6.37
N ARG A 112 2.83 -4.04 5.99
CA ARG A 112 4.12 -3.45 5.64
C ARG A 112 4.02 -2.59 4.38
N ILE A 113 3.50 -3.17 3.29
CA ILE A 113 3.32 -2.48 2.01
C ILE A 113 2.38 -1.28 2.16
N TYR A 114 1.29 -1.43 2.91
CA TYR A 114 0.36 -0.32 3.12
C TYR A 114 1.02 0.85 3.88
N LEU A 115 1.86 0.57 4.86
CA LEU A 115 2.61 1.60 5.59
C LEU A 115 3.57 2.36 4.66
N GLU A 116 4.32 1.65 3.79
CA GLU A 116 5.18 2.27 2.78
C GLU A 116 4.39 3.11 1.78
N LEU A 117 3.28 2.61 1.29
CA LEU A 117 2.42 3.34 0.34
C LEU A 117 1.79 4.58 0.96
N CYS A 118 1.42 4.53 2.24
CA CYS A 118 0.93 5.72 2.95
C CYS A 118 2.03 6.79 3.08
N TRP A 119 3.27 6.38 3.38
CA TRP A 119 4.41 7.28 3.40
C TRP A 119 4.64 7.91 2.01
N GLU A 120 4.76 7.08 0.97
CA GLU A 120 4.94 7.54 -0.41
C GLU A 120 3.82 8.49 -0.86
N CYS A 121 2.57 8.20 -0.50
CA CYS A 121 1.43 9.05 -0.83
C CYS A 121 1.53 10.41 -0.17
N LEU A 122 1.96 10.48 1.10
CA LEU A 122 2.19 11.74 1.80
C LEU A 122 3.34 12.54 1.16
N GLU A 123 4.46 11.90 0.80
CA GLU A 123 5.56 12.55 0.09
C GLU A 123 5.11 13.14 -1.25
N ARG A 124 4.44 12.34 -2.07
CA ARG A 124 3.89 12.78 -3.37
C ARG A 124 2.89 13.92 -3.23
N GLY A 125 2.11 13.93 -2.15
CA GLY A 125 1.17 14.99 -1.81
C GLY A 125 1.82 16.24 -1.19
N GLY A 126 3.15 16.23 -1.00
CA GLY A 126 3.88 17.32 -0.35
C GLY A 126 3.54 17.48 1.14
N GLN A 127 3.06 16.40 1.77
CA GLN A 127 2.70 16.35 3.18
C GLN A 127 3.85 15.74 3.98
N VAL A 128 4.25 16.39 5.04
CA VAL A 128 5.32 15.88 5.92
C VAL A 128 4.67 15.34 7.19
N PRO A 129 4.80 14.03 7.51
CA PRO A 129 4.42 13.52 8.82
C PRO A 129 5.08 14.39 9.91
N ASP A 130 4.47 14.54 11.06
CA ASP A 130 4.90 15.41 12.18
C ASP A 130 4.76 16.93 11.96
N ARG A 131 4.41 17.41 10.79
CA ARG A 131 4.26 18.86 10.49
C ARG A 131 2.88 19.22 9.95
N HIS A 132 1.89 18.38 10.17
CA HIS A 132 0.53 18.67 9.70
C HIS A 132 -0.12 19.78 10.52
N ALA A 133 -0.57 20.81 9.83
CA ALA A 133 -1.38 21.88 10.44
C ALA A 133 -2.83 21.43 10.72
N VAL A 134 -3.27 20.35 10.09
CA VAL A 134 -4.61 19.77 10.20
C VAL A 134 -4.55 18.27 10.48
N PRO A 135 -5.54 17.70 11.17
CA PRO A 135 -5.59 16.26 11.39
C PRO A 135 -5.67 15.48 10.08
N VAL A 136 -4.83 14.46 9.92
CA VAL A 136 -4.84 13.53 8.78
C VAL A 136 -5.45 12.22 9.23
N GLY A 137 -6.55 11.82 8.60
CA GLY A 137 -7.22 10.54 8.87
C GLY A 137 -6.69 9.40 8.00
N VAL A 138 -6.82 8.17 8.50
CA VAL A 138 -6.46 6.94 7.80
C VAL A 138 -7.69 6.05 7.70
N PHE A 139 -8.09 5.71 6.49
CA PHE A 139 -9.18 4.78 6.21
C PHE A 139 -8.62 3.64 5.38
N ALA A 140 -8.66 2.42 5.92
CA ALA A 140 -7.98 1.28 5.33
C ALA A 140 -8.86 0.03 5.31
N GLY A 141 -8.63 -0.82 4.33
CA GLY A 141 -9.13 -2.19 4.28
C GLY A 141 -7.99 -3.16 4.03
N MET A 142 -8.12 -4.37 4.54
CA MET A 142 -7.15 -5.44 4.35
C MET A 142 -7.89 -6.74 4.02
N TYR A 143 -7.35 -7.52 3.09
CA TYR A 143 -7.87 -8.84 2.79
C TYR A 143 -7.51 -9.83 3.91
N ASN A 144 -7.98 -11.07 3.82
CA ASN A 144 -7.76 -12.09 4.84
C ASN A 144 -6.31 -12.18 5.31
N ALA A 145 -6.12 -12.06 6.63
CA ALA A 145 -4.83 -12.17 7.31
C ALA A 145 -4.37 -13.63 7.41
N SER A 146 -4.06 -14.25 6.27
CA SER A 146 -3.61 -15.66 6.25
C SER A 146 -2.12 -15.84 6.59
N TYR A 147 -1.35 -14.74 6.64
CA TYR A 147 0.09 -14.77 6.91
C TYR A 147 0.42 -15.39 8.27
N ALA A 148 -0.33 -15.00 9.31
CA ALA A 148 -0.16 -15.58 10.65
C ALA A 148 -0.33 -17.12 10.65
N GLN A 149 -1.34 -17.63 9.95
CA GLN A 149 -1.63 -19.08 9.92
C GLN A 149 -0.62 -19.85 9.06
N ARG A 150 -0.17 -19.28 7.95
CA ARG A 150 0.68 -19.97 6.98
C ARG A 150 2.16 -19.88 7.29
N HIS A 151 2.61 -18.77 7.85
CA HIS A 151 4.03 -18.49 8.04
C HIS A 151 4.40 -18.31 9.51
N VAL A 152 3.62 -17.56 10.30
CA VAL A 152 3.96 -17.26 11.68
C VAL A 152 3.72 -18.45 12.60
N ALA A 153 2.61 -19.19 12.43
CA ALA A 153 2.26 -20.34 13.25
C ALA A 153 3.27 -21.51 13.17
N ALA A 154 4.06 -21.57 12.10
CA ALA A 154 5.13 -22.54 11.96
C ALA A 154 6.36 -22.25 12.87
N HIS A 155 6.42 -21.07 13.49
CA HIS A 155 7.55 -20.57 14.28
C HIS A 155 7.13 -20.13 15.69
N PRO A 156 6.62 -21.01 16.55
CA PRO A 156 6.11 -20.68 17.88
C PRO A 156 7.17 -20.01 18.77
N GLU A 157 8.44 -20.38 18.60
CA GLU A 157 9.56 -19.77 19.32
C GLU A 157 9.74 -18.27 18.99
N ARG A 158 9.46 -17.86 17.78
CA ARG A 158 9.50 -16.44 17.37
C ARG A 158 8.30 -15.68 17.93
N VAL A 159 7.13 -16.33 17.93
CA VAL A 159 5.92 -15.77 18.55
C VAL A 159 6.13 -15.53 20.05
N GLU A 160 6.77 -16.48 20.76
CA GLU A 160 7.09 -16.34 22.18
C GLU A 160 8.07 -15.20 22.45
N GLN A 161 9.09 -15.04 21.59
CA GLN A 161 10.09 -13.96 21.70
C GLN A 161 9.53 -12.56 21.49
N LEU A 162 8.58 -12.40 20.55
CA LEU A 162 7.94 -11.11 20.28
C LEU A 162 6.75 -10.84 21.21
N GLY A 163 6.07 -11.91 21.62
CA GLY A 163 4.84 -11.89 22.39
C GLY A 163 3.59 -12.01 21.50
N ALA A 164 2.65 -12.86 21.91
CA ALA A 164 1.45 -13.18 21.15
C ALA A 164 0.59 -11.93 20.84
N PHE A 165 0.54 -10.97 21.75
CA PHE A 165 -0.20 -9.72 21.57
C PHE A 165 0.41 -8.88 20.42
N GLN A 166 1.73 -8.76 20.35
CA GLN A 166 2.41 -8.03 19.27
C GLN A 166 2.20 -8.71 17.93
N VAL A 167 2.26 -10.04 17.89
CA VAL A 167 1.97 -10.83 16.69
C VAL A 167 0.53 -10.62 16.22
N MET A 168 -0.42 -10.58 17.15
CA MET A 168 -1.82 -10.27 16.84
C MET A 168 -1.95 -8.88 16.20
N LEU A 169 -1.39 -7.84 16.81
CA LEU A 169 -1.39 -6.49 16.25
C LEU A 169 -0.75 -6.41 14.85
N ALA A 170 0.27 -7.23 14.62
CA ALA A 170 1.01 -7.26 13.36
C ALA A 170 0.29 -8.02 12.23
N ASN A 171 -0.76 -8.77 12.53
CA ASN A 171 -1.43 -9.64 11.58
C ASN A 171 -2.94 -9.39 11.43
N GLU A 172 -3.61 -8.94 12.49
CA GLU A 172 -5.05 -8.70 12.42
C GLU A 172 -5.37 -7.47 11.58
N LYS A 173 -6.34 -7.64 10.69
CA LYS A 173 -6.78 -6.59 9.73
C LYS A 173 -7.32 -5.33 10.41
N ASP A 174 -7.86 -5.46 11.61
CA ASP A 174 -8.45 -4.34 12.36
C ASP A 174 -7.43 -3.26 12.73
N TYR A 175 -6.14 -3.60 12.76
CA TYR A 175 -5.06 -2.69 13.19
C TYR A 175 -4.33 -1.99 12.04
N ILE A 176 -4.66 -2.25 10.77
CA ILE A 176 -3.95 -1.68 9.63
C ILE A 176 -3.99 -0.14 9.62
N ALA A 177 -5.16 0.46 9.86
CA ALA A 177 -5.32 1.91 9.88
C ALA A 177 -4.62 2.55 11.09
N THR A 178 -4.81 1.98 12.28
CA THR A 178 -4.22 2.49 13.52
C THR A 178 -2.71 2.34 13.56
N ARG A 179 -2.15 1.28 12.96
CA ARG A 179 -0.70 1.10 12.80
C ARG A 179 -0.09 2.23 11.97
N VAL A 180 -0.69 2.56 10.83
CA VAL A 180 -0.23 3.66 9.99
C VAL A 180 -0.31 4.99 10.73
N ALA A 181 -1.46 5.27 11.34
CA ALA A 181 -1.65 6.51 12.11
C ALA A 181 -0.61 6.65 13.23
N HIS A 182 -0.34 5.56 13.97
CA HIS A 182 0.68 5.55 15.02
C HIS A 182 2.11 5.74 14.47
N LYS A 183 2.48 5.00 13.42
CA LYS A 183 3.85 5.04 12.86
C LYS A 183 4.18 6.36 12.18
N LEU A 184 3.20 7.00 11.58
CA LEU A 184 3.34 8.28 10.87
C LEU A 184 2.85 9.48 11.70
N ASN A 185 2.56 9.29 12.99
CA ASN A 185 2.07 10.32 13.91
C ASN A 185 0.87 11.12 13.37
N LEU A 186 -0.08 10.43 12.73
CA LEU A 186 -1.28 11.06 12.16
C LEU A 186 -2.38 11.14 13.22
N THR A 187 -2.96 12.33 13.42
CA THR A 187 -3.85 12.64 14.54
C THR A 187 -5.34 12.64 14.20
N GLY A 188 -5.68 12.37 12.94
CA GLY A 188 -7.07 12.24 12.49
C GLY A 188 -7.68 10.86 12.81
N PRO A 189 -8.92 10.61 12.40
CA PRO A 189 -9.57 9.31 12.56
C PRO A 189 -8.78 8.18 11.90
N ALA A 190 -8.64 7.05 12.59
CA ALA A 190 -8.03 5.83 12.04
C ALA A 190 -9.08 4.71 12.06
N VAL A 191 -9.60 4.37 10.88
CA VAL A 191 -10.75 3.48 10.73
C VAL A 191 -10.42 2.35 9.77
N SER A 192 -10.53 1.11 10.22
CA SER A 192 -10.47 -0.07 9.38
C SER A 192 -11.87 -0.42 8.88
N VAL A 193 -12.02 -0.59 7.56
CA VAL A 193 -13.30 -0.90 6.90
C VAL A 193 -13.20 -2.27 6.25
N HIS A 194 -14.09 -3.18 6.63
CA HIS A 194 -14.14 -4.53 6.09
C HIS A 194 -15.55 -4.84 5.61
N THR A 195 -15.66 -5.46 4.43
CA THR A 195 -16.93 -5.90 3.83
C THR A 195 -16.92 -7.41 3.67
#